data_4ff65248bc0c30af856b6551507a5331
#
_entry.id   4ff65248bc0c30af856b6551507a5331
#
_cell.length_a   1.000
_cell.length_b   1.000
_cell.length_c   1.000
_cell.angle_alpha   90.00
_cell.angle_beta   90.00
_cell.angle_gamma   90.00
#
_symmetry.space_group_name_H-M   'P 1'
#
loop_
_entity.id
_entity.type
_entity.pdbx_description
1 polymer ?
#
loop_
_entity_poly.entity_id
_entity_poly.type
_entity_poly.pdbx_seq_one_letter_code
_entity_poly.pdbx_strand_id
1 'polypeptide(L)'
;MKKQRMNLRLFDVMTTTTETLSAEMKIFYDDVLLDNAKPNLVHDQFGQKRPIPKNGGKEIEFRRYKTLPKALTALTEGVTPDPNKMSVTTVTAKVKQYGDWISLSDVLLLTAIDNNLTEAVVLLGDQSGRTLDTITREVINGGT
;
A
#
# COMPACT_ATOMS: atom_id res chain seq x y z
N MET A 1 -12.59 -1.15 61.86
CA MET A 1 -11.58 -1.31 60.76
C MET A 1 -12.30 -1.70 59.47
N LYS A 2 -12.46 -0.76 58.54
CA LYS A 2 -13.02 -1.04 57.18
C LYS A 2 -11.93 -1.72 56.35
N LYS A 3 -12.15 -3.01 55.97
CA LYS A 3 -11.30 -3.69 55.01
C LYS A 3 -11.44 -2.98 53.64
N GLN A 4 -10.40 -2.26 53.20
CA GLN A 4 -10.30 -1.80 51.84
C GLN A 4 -10.13 -3.04 50.96
N ARG A 5 -11.14 -3.34 50.16
CA ARG A 5 -11.03 -4.33 49.11
C ARG A 5 -10.25 -3.66 47.95
N MET A 6 -9.06 -4.16 47.73
CA MET A 6 -8.25 -3.79 46.58
C MET A 6 -9.01 -4.19 45.29
N ASN A 7 -9.34 -3.22 44.47
CA ASN A 7 -10.12 -3.43 43.26
C ASN A 7 -9.15 -3.94 42.16
N LEU A 8 -9.03 -5.27 42.06
CA LEU A 8 -8.17 -5.94 41.06
C LEU A 8 -8.55 -5.65 39.57
N ARG A 9 -9.64 -4.90 39.32
CA ARG A 9 -10.01 -4.45 37.99
C ARG A 9 -9.17 -3.27 37.48
N LEU A 10 -8.26 -2.72 38.29
CA LEU A 10 -7.33 -1.67 37.85
C LEU A 10 -6.11 -2.23 37.09
N PHE A 11 -5.96 -3.53 37.00
CA PHE A 11 -4.97 -4.22 36.17
C PHE A 11 -5.67 -4.82 34.93
N ASP A 12 -6.52 -4.05 34.28
CA ASP A 12 -6.94 -4.40 32.95
C ASP A 12 -5.70 -4.32 32.05
N VAL A 13 -5.41 -5.44 31.39
CA VAL A 13 -4.30 -5.52 30.43
C VAL A 13 -4.54 -4.39 29.45
N MET A 14 -3.69 -3.35 29.48
CA MET A 14 -3.68 -2.32 28.46
C MET A 14 -3.27 -2.99 27.14
N THR A 15 -4.22 -3.66 26.53
CA THR A 15 -4.10 -4.02 25.13
C THR A 15 -4.08 -2.69 24.38
N THR A 16 -3.04 -2.44 23.61
CA THR A 16 -2.94 -1.33 22.68
C THR A 16 -3.96 -1.51 21.56
N THR A 17 -5.23 -1.46 21.95
CA THR A 17 -6.32 -1.25 20.99
C THR A 17 -6.20 0.19 20.52
N THR A 18 -6.46 0.42 19.24
CA THR A 18 -6.43 1.74 18.57
C THR A 18 -7.21 2.83 19.30
N GLU A 19 -7.99 2.49 20.32
CA GLU A 19 -8.79 3.40 21.15
C GLU A 19 -8.02 3.97 22.35
N THR A 20 -6.93 3.34 22.80
CA THR A 20 -6.16 3.77 23.99
C THR A 20 -5.01 4.73 23.67
N LEU A 21 -4.55 4.79 22.43
CA LEU A 21 -3.54 5.76 21.99
C LEU A 21 -4.20 7.12 21.74
N SER A 22 -3.60 8.19 22.28
CA SER A 22 -4.04 9.56 21.95
C SER A 22 -3.92 9.81 20.45
N ALA A 23 -4.76 10.70 19.90
CA ALA A 23 -4.70 11.06 18.47
C ALA A 23 -3.31 11.57 18.06
N GLU A 24 -2.65 12.30 18.94
CA GLU A 24 -1.29 12.84 18.73
C GLU A 24 -0.24 11.73 18.62
N MET A 25 -0.31 10.72 19.47
CA MET A 25 0.59 9.56 19.39
C MET A 25 0.37 8.76 18.10
N LYS A 26 -0.88 8.58 17.67
CA LYS A 26 -1.18 7.93 16.38
C LYS A 26 -0.55 8.66 15.21
N ILE A 27 -0.71 10.00 15.16
CA ILE A 27 -0.13 10.85 14.11
C ILE A 27 1.40 10.71 14.12
N PHE A 28 2.04 10.75 15.29
CA PHE A 28 3.48 10.61 15.41
C PHE A 28 3.98 9.28 14.84
N TYR A 29 3.35 8.15 15.21
CA TYR A 29 3.76 6.85 14.68
C TYR A 29 3.46 6.69 13.19
N ASP A 30 2.36 7.26 12.71
CA ASP A 30 2.04 7.25 11.27
C ASP A 30 3.08 8.05 10.47
N ASP A 31 3.50 9.22 10.95
CA ASP A 31 4.53 10.02 10.31
C ASP A 31 5.89 9.31 10.27
N VAL A 32 6.32 8.72 11.38
CA VAL A 32 7.57 7.95 11.45
C VAL A 32 7.53 6.76 10.49
N LEU A 33 6.42 6.03 10.43
CA LEU A 33 6.25 4.90 9.51
C LEU A 33 6.34 5.36 8.05
N LEU A 34 5.64 6.42 7.68
CA LEU A 34 5.63 6.95 6.32
C LEU A 34 6.99 7.49 5.89
N ASP A 35 7.70 8.18 6.78
CA ASP A 35 9.03 8.72 6.48
C ASP A 35 10.07 7.64 6.24
N ASN A 36 9.95 6.49 6.92
CA ASN A 36 10.82 5.34 6.67
C ASN A 36 10.40 4.52 5.44
N ALA A 37 9.11 4.53 5.07
CA ALA A 37 8.63 3.83 3.88
C ALA A 37 8.97 4.56 2.56
N LYS A 38 8.86 5.90 2.53
CA LYS A 38 9.02 6.73 1.33
C LYS A 38 10.34 6.51 0.57
N PRO A 39 11.53 6.45 1.21
CA PRO A 39 12.80 6.28 0.49
C PRO A 39 12.88 4.99 -0.31
N ASN A 40 12.14 3.96 0.10
CA ASN A 40 12.14 2.65 -0.54
C ASN A 40 11.19 2.56 -1.75
N LEU A 41 10.32 3.56 -1.97
CA LEU A 41 9.34 3.59 -3.06
C LEU A 41 9.92 4.24 -4.32
N VAL A 42 10.67 3.48 -5.09
CA VAL A 42 11.34 3.96 -6.32
C VAL A 42 10.51 3.67 -7.57
N HIS A 43 9.96 2.46 -7.71
CA HIS A 43 9.28 2.01 -8.91
C HIS A 43 7.84 2.54 -9.04
N ASP A 44 7.23 3.01 -7.97
CA ASP A 44 5.87 3.54 -7.94
C ASP A 44 5.67 4.79 -8.82
N GLN A 45 6.72 5.57 -9.04
CA GLN A 45 6.69 6.78 -9.88
C GLN A 45 6.48 6.49 -11.37
N PHE A 46 6.76 5.28 -11.84
CA PHE A 46 6.62 4.90 -13.25
C PHE A 46 5.22 4.38 -13.62
N GLY A 47 4.37 4.16 -12.63
CA GLY A 47 3.01 3.65 -12.82
C GLY A 47 1.96 4.76 -12.98
N GLN A 48 0.90 4.49 -13.74
CA GLN A 48 -0.26 5.36 -13.77
C GLN A 48 -1.13 5.13 -12.53
N LYS A 49 -1.17 6.10 -11.63
CA LYS A 49 -1.98 6.05 -10.40
C LYS A 49 -3.43 6.39 -10.70
N ARG A 50 -4.36 5.53 -10.29
CA ARG A 50 -5.80 5.81 -10.32
C ARG A 50 -6.43 5.43 -8.99
N PRO A 51 -7.12 6.37 -8.32
CA PRO A 51 -7.84 6.06 -7.10
C PRO A 51 -9.05 5.19 -7.40
N ILE A 52 -9.33 4.23 -6.52
CA ILE A 52 -10.56 3.44 -6.57
C ILE A 52 -11.68 4.27 -5.97
N PRO A 53 -12.82 4.44 -6.65
CA PRO A 53 -13.97 5.11 -6.07
C PRO A 53 -14.51 4.32 -4.85
N LYS A 54 -15.00 5.04 -3.84
CA LYS A 54 -15.66 4.39 -2.71
C LYS A 54 -16.79 3.49 -3.23
N ASN A 55 -16.87 2.27 -2.73
CA ASN A 55 -17.82 1.24 -3.13
C ASN A 55 -17.67 0.70 -4.58
N GLY A 56 -16.54 0.98 -5.24
CA GLY A 56 -16.26 0.54 -6.62
C GLY A 56 -15.80 -0.91 -6.79
N GLY A 57 -15.83 -1.72 -5.71
CA GLY A 57 -15.38 -3.11 -5.78
C GLY A 57 -13.85 -3.26 -5.66
N LYS A 58 -13.36 -4.47 -5.90
CA LYS A 58 -11.93 -4.83 -5.82
C LYS A 58 -11.24 -4.91 -7.17
N GLU A 59 -11.94 -4.66 -8.26
CA GLU A 59 -11.45 -4.79 -9.63
C GLU A 59 -11.68 -3.50 -10.40
N ILE A 60 -10.68 -3.08 -11.17
CA ILE A 60 -10.75 -1.95 -12.09
C ILE A 60 -10.37 -2.44 -13.47
N GLU A 61 -11.18 -2.07 -14.46
CA GLU A 61 -10.92 -2.36 -15.87
C GLU A 61 -10.33 -1.14 -16.56
N PHE A 62 -9.21 -1.36 -17.24
CA PHE A 62 -8.57 -0.36 -18.11
C PHE A 62 -8.75 -0.77 -19.56
N ARG A 63 -9.03 0.19 -20.43
CA ARG A 63 -9.10 -0.01 -21.88
C ARG A 63 -7.74 0.31 -22.49
N ARG A 64 -7.17 -0.66 -23.19
CA ARG A 64 -5.93 -0.51 -23.95
C ARG A 64 -6.25 -0.56 -25.43
N TYR A 65 -5.96 0.51 -26.13
CA TYR A 65 -6.06 0.56 -27.59
C TYR A 65 -4.82 -0.05 -28.20
N LYS A 66 -4.99 -0.95 -29.18
CA LYS A 66 -3.86 -1.49 -29.93
C LYS A 66 -3.32 -0.44 -30.89
N THR A 67 -2.01 -0.40 -31.01
CA THR A 67 -1.33 0.47 -31.97
C THR A 67 -1.73 0.09 -33.40
N LEU A 68 -2.03 1.06 -34.21
CA LEU A 68 -2.28 0.84 -35.64
C LEU A 68 -0.99 0.41 -36.35
N PRO A 69 -1.08 -0.42 -37.42
CA PRO A 69 0.08 -0.75 -38.22
C PRO A 69 0.65 0.50 -38.88
N LYS A 70 1.96 0.49 -39.14
CA LYS A 70 2.61 1.62 -39.85
C LYS A 70 2.10 1.69 -41.26
N ALA A 71 1.71 2.89 -41.75
CA ALA A 71 1.31 3.14 -43.11
C ALA A 71 2.57 3.30 -43.98
N LEU A 72 3.13 2.19 -44.44
CA LEU A 72 4.37 2.19 -45.24
C LEU A 72 4.11 2.20 -46.79
N THR A 73 2.85 2.02 -47.20
CA THR A 73 2.48 1.98 -48.60
C THR A 73 2.13 3.39 -49.10
N ALA A 74 2.77 3.84 -50.17
CA ALA A 74 2.44 5.10 -50.77
C ALA A 74 1.02 5.08 -51.36
N LEU A 75 0.29 6.18 -51.24
CA LEU A 75 -1.05 6.29 -51.77
C LEU A 75 -0.99 6.46 -53.29
N THR A 76 -1.90 5.77 -53.99
CA THR A 76 -2.10 5.95 -55.42
C THR A 76 -3.16 7.03 -55.64
N GLU A 77 -2.91 7.95 -56.55
CA GLU A 77 -3.84 9.03 -56.87
C GLU A 77 -5.18 8.45 -57.35
N GLY A 78 -6.28 8.93 -56.76
CA GLY A 78 -7.64 8.51 -57.11
C GLY A 78 -8.09 7.19 -56.45
N VAL A 79 -7.27 6.53 -55.65
CA VAL A 79 -7.63 5.28 -54.94
C VAL A 79 -7.68 5.51 -53.43
N THR A 80 -8.85 5.32 -52.84
CA THR A 80 -9.01 5.37 -51.37
C THR A 80 -8.53 4.07 -50.76
N PRO A 81 -7.55 4.08 -49.83
CA PRO A 81 -7.09 2.87 -49.15
C PRO A 81 -8.14 2.31 -48.21
N ASP A 82 -8.05 1.01 -47.88
CA ASP A 82 -8.91 0.36 -46.92
C ASP A 82 -8.74 0.96 -45.54
N PRO A 83 -9.84 1.18 -44.78
CA PRO A 83 -9.78 1.80 -43.46
C PRO A 83 -9.24 0.82 -42.42
N ASN A 84 -8.31 1.28 -41.61
CA ASN A 84 -7.86 0.55 -40.43
C ASN A 84 -8.93 0.58 -39.32
N LYS A 85 -9.18 -0.55 -38.69
CA LYS A 85 -10.12 -0.65 -37.57
C LYS A 85 -9.39 -0.53 -36.22
N MET A 86 -9.93 0.30 -35.33
CA MET A 86 -9.45 0.38 -33.96
C MET A 86 -9.85 -0.88 -33.21
N SER A 87 -8.90 -1.49 -32.49
CA SER A 87 -9.16 -2.62 -31.58
C SER A 87 -8.81 -2.25 -30.15
N VAL A 88 -9.68 -2.65 -29.23
CA VAL A 88 -9.58 -2.39 -27.80
C VAL A 88 -9.45 -3.72 -27.05
N THR A 89 -8.50 -3.77 -26.13
CA THR A 89 -8.37 -4.86 -25.17
C THR A 89 -8.62 -4.35 -23.77
N THR A 90 -9.31 -5.13 -22.95
CA THR A 90 -9.55 -4.80 -21.56
C THR A 90 -8.45 -5.43 -20.70
N VAL A 91 -7.86 -4.63 -19.81
CA VAL A 91 -6.90 -5.09 -18.79
C VAL A 91 -7.55 -4.90 -17.44
N THR A 92 -7.76 -5.99 -16.70
CA THR A 92 -8.36 -5.97 -15.38
C THR A 92 -7.28 -5.97 -14.31
N ALA A 93 -7.30 -4.97 -13.43
CA ALA A 93 -6.44 -4.91 -12.25
C ALA A 93 -7.24 -5.24 -10.99
N LYS A 94 -6.73 -6.20 -10.20
CA LYS A 94 -7.30 -6.58 -8.91
C LYS A 94 -6.51 -5.97 -7.77
N VAL A 95 -7.22 -5.36 -6.83
CA VAL A 95 -6.60 -4.83 -5.62
C VAL A 95 -6.35 -5.95 -4.64
N LYS A 96 -5.11 -5.99 -4.13
CA LYS A 96 -4.70 -6.88 -3.05
C LYS A 96 -4.30 -6.04 -1.84
N GLN A 97 -4.52 -6.58 -0.66
CA GLN A 97 -4.10 -5.95 0.59
C GLN A 97 -2.91 -6.72 1.14
N TYR A 98 -1.89 -5.99 1.52
CA TYR A 98 -0.69 -6.52 2.18
C TYR A 98 -0.56 -5.87 3.54
N GLY A 99 -0.10 -6.62 4.54
CA GLY A 99 0.10 -6.11 5.88
C GLY A 99 0.88 -7.10 6.71
N ASP A 100 1.56 -6.59 7.72
CA ASP A 100 2.28 -7.37 8.71
C ASP A 100 2.13 -6.71 10.08
N TRP A 101 2.50 -7.38 11.15
CA TRP A 101 2.37 -6.88 12.51
C TRP A 101 3.46 -7.45 13.41
N ILE A 102 3.86 -6.67 14.42
CA ILE A 102 4.82 -7.07 15.44
C ILE A 102 4.09 -7.13 16.78
N SER A 103 4.22 -8.23 17.49
CA SER A 103 3.72 -8.34 18.88
C SER A 103 4.85 -8.04 19.87
N LEU A 104 4.60 -7.10 20.77
CA LEU A 104 5.48 -6.79 21.89
C LEU A 104 4.79 -7.17 23.17
N SER A 105 5.50 -7.82 24.12
CA SER A 105 4.95 -8.13 25.42
C SER A 105 5.07 -6.94 26.37
N ASP A 106 4.12 -6.82 27.30
CA ASP A 106 4.11 -5.74 28.30
C ASP A 106 5.38 -5.76 29.16
N VAL A 107 5.87 -6.95 29.48
CA VAL A 107 7.11 -7.12 30.24
C VAL A 107 8.31 -6.56 29.48
N LEU A 108 8.38 -6.78 28.16
CA LEU A 108 9.43 -6.25 27.31
C LEU A 108 9.39 -4.72 27.27
N LEU A 109 8.20 -4.13 27.14
CA LEU A 109 8.04 -2.67 27.13
C LEU A 109 8.44 -2.01 28.45
N LEU A 110 8.22 -2.71 29.59
CA LEU A 110 8.55 -2.20 30.92
C LEU A 110 10.01 -2.42 31.32
N THR A 111 10.67 -3.46 30.80
CA THR A 111 12.02 -3.86 31.21
C THR A 111 13.11 -3.47 30.23
N ALA A 112 12.75 -3.18 28.97
CA ALA A 112 13.71 -2.80 27.95
C ALA A 112 14.27 -1.39 28.21
N ILE A 113 15.56 -1.24 28.03
CA ILE A 113 16.27 0.05 28.12
C ILE A 113 15.96 0.91 26.89
N ASP A 114 15.74 0.26 25.74
CA ASP A 114 15.49 0.91 24.46
C ASP A 114 14.00 1.09 24.19
N ASN A 115 13.67 2.11 23.39
CA ASN A 115 12.29 2.36 22.98
C ASN A 115 11.86 1.40 21.85
N ASN A 116 11.62 0.13 22.22
CA ASN A 116 11.28 -0.94 21.29
C ASN A 116 10.02 -0.65 20.44
N LEU A 117 9.11 0.17 20.94
CA LEU A 117 7.91 0.54 20.19
C LEU A 117 8.25 1.42 18.98
N THR A 118 9.09 2.45 19.18
CA THR A 118 9.53 3.32 18.08
C THR A 118 10.35 2.54 17.07
N GLU A 119 11.24 1.68 17.52
CA GLU A 119 12.05 0.83 16.66
C GLU A 119 11.20 -0.13 15.83
N ALA A 120 10.17 -0.74 16.42
CA ALA A 120 9.22 -1.58 15.70
C ALA A 120 8.49 -0.82 14.58
N VAL A 121 8.11 0.44 14.81
CA VAL A 121 7.46 1.27 13.79
C VAL A 121 8.42 1.58 12.64
N VAL A 122 9.69 1.88 12.93
CA VAL A 122 10.73 2.11 11.91
C VAL A 122 10.93 0.86 11.05
N LEU A 123 11.05 -0.31 11.66
CA LEU A 123 11.21 -1.58 10.95
C LEU A 123 10.00 -1.93 10.08
N LEU A 124 8.77 -1.71 10.57
CA LEU A 124 7.55 -1.90 9.80
C LEU A 124 7.44 -0.92 8.63
N GLY A 125 7.88 0.33 8.83
CA GLY A 125 7.94 1.33 7.76
C GLY A 125 8.88 0.91 6.63
N ASP A 126 10.11 0.53 6.95
CA ASP A 126 11.08 0.00 5.99
C ASP A 126 10.57 -1.25 5.26
N GLN A 127 10.01 -2.21 5.99
CA GLN A 127 9.43 -3.42 5.43
C GLN A 127 8.28 -3.11 4.46
N SER A 128 7.36 -2.20 4.83
CA SER A 128 6.22 -1.82 4.01
C SER A 128 6.67 -1.19 2.69
N GLY A 129 7.64 -0.26 2.74
CA GLY A 129 8.21 0.37 1.56
C GLY A 129 8.87 -0.64 0.62
N ARG A 130 9.74 -1.50 1.13
CA ARG A 130 10.40 -2.57 0.34
C ARG A 130 9.41 -3.56 -0.27
N THR A 131 8.35 -3.91 0.47
CA THR A 131 7.32 -4.84 -0.01
C THR A 131 6.57 -4.24 -1.19
N LEU A 132 6.08 -3.00 -1.07
CA LEU A 132 5.36 -2.31 -2.15
C LEU A 132 6.25 -2.08 -3.38
N ASP A 133 7.50 -1.67 -3.16
CA ASP A 133 8.45 -1.46 -4.26
C ASP A 133 8.76 -2.77 -5.00
N THR A 134 8.96 -3.87 -4.27
CA THR A 134 9.19 -5.19 -4.86
C THR A 134 8.01 -5.65 -5.69
N ILE A 135 6.78 -5.53 -5.19
CA ILE A 135 5.57 -5.90 -5.90
C ILE A 135 5.42 -5.07 -7.19
N THR A 136 5.65 -3.75 -7.10
CA THR A 136 5.57 -2.86 -8.26
C THR A 136 6.61 -3.21 -9.31
N ARG A 137 7.84 -3.47 -8.90
CA ARG A 137 8.94 -3.91 -9.77
C ARG A 137 8.63 -5.22 -10.47
N GLU A 138 8.08 -6.20 -9.76
CA GLU A 138 7.70 -7.50 -10.34
C GLU A 138 6.62 -7.36 -11.40
N VAL A 139 5.61 -6.49 -11.17
CA VAL A 139 4.57 -6.19 -12.15
C VAL A 139 5.15 -5.52 -13.39
N ILE A 140 6.07 -4.57 -13.23
CA ILE A 140 6.73 -3.88 -14.36
C ILE A 140 7.58 -4.88 -15.15
N ASN A 141 8.33 -5.76 -14.49
CA ASN A 141 9.17 -6.76 -15.13
C ASN A 141 8.35 -7.88 -15.80
N GLY A 142 7.18 -8.18 -15.27
CA GLY A 142 6.27 -9.20 -15.80
C GLY A 142 5.66 -8.85 -17.16
N GLY A 143 5.75 -7.61 -17.62
CA GLY A 143 5.44 -7.19 -18.99
C GLY A 143 4.03 -7.47 -19.46
N THR A 144 3.01 -7.19 -18.64
CA THR A 144 1.59 -7.32 -19.02
C THR A 144 1.09 -6.14 -19.84
#